data_34c151211e15f9d40d646d7094135c8d
#
_entry.id   34c151211e15f9d40d646d7094135c8d
#
_cell.length_a   1.000
_cell.length_b   1.000
_cell.length_c   1.000
_cell.angle_alpha   90.00
_cell.angle_beta   90.00
_cell.angle_gamma   90.00
#
_symmetry.space_group_name_H-M   'P 1'
#
loop_
_entity.id
_entity.type
_entity.pdbx_description
1 polymer ?
#
loop_
_entity_poly.entity_id
_entity_poly.type
_entity_poly.pdbx_seq_one_letter_code
_entity_poly.pdbx_strand_id
1 'polypeptide(L)'
;MTTNETTSSLDALTSLSKRRGFIFQSSEIYGGINGFWDYGPLGVELKRNIKQAWWDDMVRNREDVVGLDCSIIMNPRVWEASGHVGGFSDPMLTCRQCRRHFRADHMDDLIAQSDWIASLAEAGDADEQGMLTLERGKLERWIRKRGRKQAKGMALVKDAETHLDAVARTIGEAPRALRDVLVVLGMPGLPEDSDPMPCPFCGGDLTAPRQFNLMFKTHIGAMEDHSAAAYLRPETAQGIFCNYRNVLDSYRIRPPFGIAQVGKSFRNEINPRNYTFRSREFEQMEIEFFCHPDEADTWYTYWRDLRYNWYVKLGLESSKLHLRDHDPDELAHYARACADVEYDFPFGTSELEGIANRTDYDLTKHQEHSGKDMRYFDDQTRERFIPFVIEPSGGVDRAALAFLTEAYREDEAPNDKGEMQKRTVMKLHPRLAPTKAAIFPLVKKHGMPEAATAIYEACKKAGVTTFYDEKGAIGRRYRRQDEAGTPYCITVDGDTVSDGTVTVRDRDTLAQERIPADDVPAFIAKSLQCE
;
A
#
# COMPACT_ATOMS: atom_id res chain seq x y z
N MET A 1 -5.12 -12.58 -22.31
CA MET A 1 -3.81 -13.18 -22.04
C MET A 1 -2.98 -12.42 -20.97
N THR A 2 -3.41 -11.25 -20.55
CA THR A 2 -2.65 -10.37 -19.62
C THR A 2 -2.84 -10.66 -18.13
N THR A 3 -3.90 -11.34 -17.72
CA THR A 3 -4.21 -11.59 -16.30
C THR A 3 -3.38 -12.70 -15.63
N ASN A 4 -2.87 -13.67 -16.39
CA ASN A 4 -2.07 -14.78 -15.81
C ASN A 4 -0.61 -14.39 -15.55
N GLU A 5 -0.01 -13.48 -16.33
CA GLU A 5 1.38 -13.04 -16.12
C GLU A 5 1.52 -12.07 -14.93
N THR A 6 0.52 -11.21 -14.73
CA THR A 6 0.52 -10.23 -13.61
C THR A 6 0.32 -10.89 -12.25
N THR A 7 -0.53 -11.89 -12.15
CA THR A 7 -0.74 -12.64 -10.88
C THR A 7 0.53 -13.43 -10.51
N SER A 8 1.24 -13.99 -11.50
CA SER A 8 2.49 -14.72 -11.26
C SER A 8 3.61 -13.84 -10.70
N SER A 9 3.66 -12.53 -11.03
CA SER A 9 4.71 -11.63 -10.55
C SER A 9 4.52 -11.20 -9.09
N LEU A 10 3.28 -10.99 -8.63
CA LEU A 10 2.98 -10.69 -7.22
C LEU A 10 3.23 -11.93 -6.34
N ASP A 11 2.88 -13.11 -6.80
CA ASP A 11 3.13 -14.37 -6.08
C ASP A 11 4.64 -14.66 -5.95
N ALA A 12 5.42 -14.40 -7.01
CA ALA A 12 6.88 -14.54 -6.98
C ALA A 12 7.51 -13.56 -5.97
N LEU A 13 7.07 -12.29 -5.99
CA LEU A 13 7.51 -11.27 -5.03
C LEU A 13 7.13 -11.64 -3.58
N THR A 14 5.91 -12.11 -3.35
CA THR A 14 5.43 -12.54 -2.02
C THR A 14 6.24 -13.72 -1.50
N SER A 15 6.52 -14.72 -2.37
CA SER A 15 7.36 -15.87 -2.04
C SER A 15 8.79 -15.46 -1.70
N LEU A 16 9.40 -14.55 -2.48
CA LEU A 16 10.72 -14.01 -2.19
C LEU A 16 10.73 -13.25 -0.88
N SER A 17 9.73 -12.36 -0.66
CA SER A 17 9.58 -11.54 0.55
C SER A 17 9.54 -12.43 1.79
N LYS A 18 8.74 -13.47 1.78
CA LYS A 18 8.68 -14.44 2.88
C LYS A 18 10.01 -15.16 3.09
N ARG A 19 10.60 -15.69 2.02
CA ARG A 19 11.87 -16.45 2.09
C ARG A 19 13.05 -15.62 2.58
N ARG A 20 13.09 -14.32 2.24
CA ARG A 20 14.18 -13.40 2.62
C ARG A 20 13.89 -12.59 3.88
N GLY A 21 12.71 -12.67 4.44
CA GLY A 21 12.36 -11.96 5.67
C GLY A 21 12.06 -10.48 5.45
N PHE A 22 11.37 -10.16 4.35
CA PHE A 22 10.82 -8.82 4.16
C PHE A 22 9.46 -8.70 4.85
N ILE A 23 8.48 -9.54 4.49
CA ILE A 23 7.11 -9.42 4.98
C ILE A 23 6.54 -10.80 5.25
N PHE A 24 5.85 -10.93 6.39
CA PHE A 24 5.15 -12.13 6.86
C PHE A 24 3.68 -11.83 7.08
N GLN A 25 2.84 -12.86 7.01
CA GLN A 25 1.49 -12.76 7.52
C GLN A 25 1.52 -12.61 9.03
N SER A 26 0.80 -11.61 9.58
CA SER A 26 0.76 -11.45 11.03
C SER A 26 0.12 -12.66 11.70
N SER A 27 0.70 -13.09 12.82
CA SER A 27 0.22 -14.23 13.62
C SER A 27 0.12 -15.55 12.84
N GLU A 28 1.02 -15.79 11.90
CA GLU A 28 0.98 -16.94 10.97
C GLU A 28 0.89 -18.30 11.69
N ILE A 29 1.52 -18.45 12.84
CA ILE A 29 1.48 -19.69 13.64
C ILE A 29 0.06 -20.06 14.14
N TYR A 30 -0.86 -19.08 14.14
CA TYR A 30 -2.28 -19.29 14.47
C TYR A 30 -3.19 -19.25 13.22
N GLY A 31 -2.62 -19.40 12.03
CA GLY A 31 -3.35 -19.33 10.75
C GLY A 31 -3.41 -17.94 10.13
N GLY A 32 -2.78 -16.96 10.75
CA GLY A 32 -2.75 -15.58 10.29
C GLY A 32 -4.05 -14.82 10.55
N ILE A 33 -4.01 -13.51 10.32
CA ILE A 33 -5.18 -12.63 10.35
C ILE A 33 -5.18 -11.74 9.10
N ASN A 34 -6.26 -11.76 8.35
CA ASN A 34 -6.32 -11.04 7.07
C ASN A 34 -6.21 -9.53 7.22
N GLY A 35 -5.39 -8.89 6.38
CA GLY A 35 -5.18 -7.44 6.36
C GLY A 35 -4.22 -6.93 7.45
N PHE A 36 -3.44 -7.81 8.07
CA PHE A 36 -2.36 -7.46 8.99
C PHE A 36 -1.06 -8.15 8.59
N TRP A 37 0.04 -7.40 8.60
CA TRP A 37 1.33 -7.84 8.10
C TRP A 37 2.45 -7.48 9.07
N ASP A 38 3.39 -8.40 9.25
CA ASP A 38 4.60 -8.20 10.03
C ASP A 38 5.79 -8.01 9.10
N TYR A 39 6.61 -7.00 9.36
CA TYR A 39 7.84 -6.77 8.61
C TYR A 39 8.99 -7.50 9.31
N GLY A 40 9.60 -8.44 8.59
CA GLY A 40 10.75 -9.20 9.06
C GLY A 40 12.04 -8.37 9.08
N PRO A 41 13.21 -9.00 9.36
CA PRO A 41 14.47 -8.27 9.53
C PRO A 41 14.88 -7.38 8.35
N LEU A 42 14.69 -7.82 7.10
CA LEU A 42 14.95 -6.97 5.93
C LEU A 42 13.82 -5.97 5.69
N GLY A 43 12.59 -6.36 5.94
CA GLY A 43 11.42 -5.49 5.73
C GLY A 43 11.38 -4.31 6.68
N VAL A 44 11.70 -4.49 7.97
CA VAL A 44 11.72 -3.40 8.93
C VAL A 44 12.80 -2.37 8.59
N GLU A 45 13.98 -2.81 8.14
CA GLU A 45 15.04 -1.90 7.72
C GLU A 45 14.66 -1.16 6.41
N LEU A 46 14.01 -1.83 5.44
CA LEU A 46 13.46 -1.17 4.26
C LEU A 46 12.47 -0.06 4.65
N LYS A 47 11.49 -0.37 5.50
CA LYS A 47 10.52 0.64 5.99
C LYS A 47 11.18 1.79 6.74
N ARG A 48 12.17 1.51 7.57
CA ARG A 48 12.94 2.55 8.28
C ARG A 48 13.68 3.45 7.29
N ASN A 49 14.33 2.86 6.28
CA ASN A 49 15.04 3.61 5.26
C ASN A 49 14.09 4.49 4.40
N ILE A 50 12.90 4.00 4.05
CA ILE A 50 11.87 4.80 3.35
C ILE A 50 11.44 5.98 4.23
N LYS A 51 11.09 5.73 5.49
CA LYS A 51 10.68 6.78 6.42
C LYS A 51 11.81 7.79 6.69
N GLN A 52 13.06 7.31 6.79
CA GLN A 52 14.21 8.17 6.98
C GLN A 52 14.48 9.05 5.75
N ALA A 53 14.44 8.47 4.55
CA ALA A 53 14.60 9.23 3.31
C ALA A 53 13.51 10.31 3.18
N TRP A 54 12.25 9.95 3.47
CA TRP A 54 11.15 10.91 3.46
C TRP A 54 11.33 12.00 4.51
N TRP A 55 11.71 11.63 5.74
CA TRP A 55 11.90 12.59 6.83
C TRP A 55 13.07 13.54 6.58
N ASP A 56 14.16 13.03 6.04
CA ASP A 56 15.30 13.87 5.68
C ASP A 56 14.95 14.85 4.57
N ASP A 57 14.29 14.35 3.49
CA ASP A 57 13.98 15.16 2.31
C ASP A 57 12.82 16.14 2.54
N MET A 58 11.82 15.78 3.38
CA MET A 58 10.59 16.57 3.58
C MET A 58 10.59 17.40 4.87
N VAL A 59 11.44 17.08 5.85
CA VAL A 59 11.46 17.78 7.14
C VAL A 59 12.84 18.37 7.44
N ARG A 60 13.89 17.53 7.51
CA ARG A 60 15.20 17.99 7.97
C ARG A 60 15.93 18.94 7.00
N ASN A 61 15.79 18.68 5.71
CA ASN A 61 16.42 19.48 4.65
C ASN A 61 15.55 20.65 4.21
N ARG A 62 14.49 21.00 4.99
CA ARG A 62 13.58 22.12 4.72
C ARG A 62 13.54 23.06 5.93
N GLU A 63 13.35 24.35 5.65
CA GLU A 63 13.18 25.37 6.69
C GLU A 63 11.70 25.64 7.00
N ASP A 64 10.80 25.21 6.11
CA ASP A 64 9.38 25.49 6.14
C ASP A 64 8.52 24.29 6.59
N VAL A 65 9.11 23.18 7.04
CA VAL A 65 8.38 22.01 7.55
C VAL A 65 8.94 21.57 8.89
N VAL A 66 8.04 21.31 9.84
CA VAL A 66 8.38 20.81 11.18
C VAL A 66 7.71 19.46 11.45
N GLY A 67 8.31 18.66 12.32
CA GLY A 67 7.78 17.35 12.67
C GLY A 67 6.83 17.37 13.87
N LEU A 68 5.89 16.45 13.88
CA LEU A 68 4.97 16.19 14.98
C LEU A 68 4.75 14.67 15.16
N ASP A 69 4.51 14.23 16.38
CA ASP A 69 4.08 12.86 16.68
C ASP A 69 2.85 12.89 17.59
N CYS A 70 1.67 12.60 17.03
CA CYS A 70 0.41 12.64 17.73
C CYS A 70 0.01 11.27 18.27
N SER A 71 -0.74 11.26 19.37
CA SER A 71 -1.34 10.05 19.92
C SER A 71 -2.26 9.36 18.91
N ILE A 72 -2.24 8.02 18.89
CA ILE A 72 -3.15 7.22 18.06
C ILE A 72 -4.61 7.39 18.52
N ILE A 73 -4.82 7.35 19.85
CA ILE A 73 -6.14 7.55 20.45
C ILE A 73 -6.26 9.03 20.83
N MET A 74 -7.27 9.67 20.28
CA MET A 74 -7.58 11.08 20.50
C MET A 74 -8.99 11.23 21.06
N ASN A 75 -9.34 12.44 21.51
CA ASN A 75 -10.69 12.75 21.96
C ASN A 75 -11.70 12.39 20.85
N PRO A 76 -12.79 11.64 21.12
CA PRO A 76 -13.79 11.27 20.12
C PRO A 76 -14.40 12.43 19.35
N ARG A 77 -14.48 13.61 19.96
CA ARG A 77 -14.97 14.85 19.30
C ARG A 77 -14.12 15.29 18.10
N VAL A 78 -12.87 14.87 18.02
CA VAL A 78 -12.02 15.10 16.84
C VAL A 78 -12.64 14.43 15.61
N TRP A 79 -13.09 13.18 15.78
CA TRP A 79 -13.70 12.39 14.71
C TRP A 79 -15.15 12.80 14.40
N GLU A 80 -15.84 13.43 15.34
CA GLU A 80 -17.12 14.09 15.10
C GLU A 80 -16.92 15.35 14.27
N ALA A 81 -15.94 16.18 14.63
CA ALA A 81 -15.63 17.43 13.93
C ALA A 81 -15.20 17.19 12.47
N SER A 82 -14.34 16.19 12.25
CA SER A 82 -13.88 15.81 10.91
C SER A 82 -14.89 14.98 10.09
N GLY A 83 -16.05 14.62 10.69
CA GLY A 83 -17.10 13.85 10.01
C GLY A 83 -16.87 12.32 9.94
N HIS A 84 -15.74 11.79 10.46
CA HIS A 84 -15.43 10.36 10.38
C HIS A 84 -16.43 9.47 11.13
N VAL A 85 -17.00 9.93 12.24
CA VAL A 85 -18.00 9.14 12.99
C VAL A 85 -19.26 8.93 12.15
N GLY A 86 -19.69 9.94 11.40
CA GLY A 86 -20.93 9.88 10.63
C GLY A 86 -20.79 9.43 9.18
N GLY A 87 -19.66 9.74 8.52
CA GLY A 87 -19.50 9.62 7.07
C GLY A 87 -18.42 8.65 6.60
N PHE A 88 -17.50 8.22 7.48
CA PHE A 88 -16.43 7.30 7.08
C PHE A 88 -16.92 5.85 7.08
N SER A 89 -17.79 5.53 6.13
CA SER A 89 -18.45 4.24 6.05
C SER A 89 -18.59 3.76 4.61
N ASP A 90 -18.47 2.44 4.43
CA ASP A 90 -18.71 1.75 3.16
C ASP A 90 -20.07 1.02 3.20
N PRO A 91 -20.83 1.02 2.10
CA PRO A 91 -22.03 0.20 2.00
C PRO A 91 -21.65 -1.29 1.91
N MET A 92 -21.98 -2.07 2.94
CA MET A 92 -21.61 -3.48 3.07
C MET A 92 -22.80 -4.40 2.79
N LEU A 93 -22.59 -5.36 1.91
CA LEU A 93 -23.46 -6.51 1.67
C LEU A 93 -22.90 -7.74 2.37
N THR A 94 -23.78 -8.63 2.86
CA THR A 94 -23.37 -9.89 3.47
C THR A 94 -24.12 -11.04 2.81
N CYS A 95 -23.40 -12.06 2.33
CA CYS A 95 -24.06 -13.27 1.83
C CYS A 95 -24.63 -14.11 2.98
N ARG A 96 -25.92 -14.43 2.94
CA ARG A 96 -26.61 -15.22 3.95
C ARG A 96 -26.14 -16.68 4.00
N GLN A 97 -25.64 -17.22 2.87
CA GLN A 97 -25.16 -18.60 2.77
C GLN A 97 -23.69 -18.77 3.06
N CYS A 98 -22.79 -18.06 2.33
CA CYS A 98 -21.35 -18.24 2.49
C CYS A 98 -20.72 -17.29 3.51
N ARG A 99 -21.49 -16.38 4.09
CA ARG A 99 -21.08 -15.40 5.13
C ARG A 99 -19.99 -14.43 4.71
N ARG A 100 -19.70 -14.31 3.42
CA ARG A 100 -18.76 -13.32 2.90
C ARG A 100 -19.39 -11.93 2.91
N HIS A 101 -18.55 -10.92 3.12
CA HIS A 101 -18.90 -9.51 3.08
C HIS A 101 -18.36 -8.88 1.81
N PHE A 102 -19.09 -7.93 1.24
CA PHE A 102 -18.74 -7.22 0.01
C PHE A 102 -19.05 -5.74 0.16
N ARG A 103 -18.28 -4.89 -0.50
CA ARG A 103 -18.67 -3.50 -0.72
C ARG A 103 -19.67 -3.46 -1.87
N ALA A 104 -20.78 -2.74 -1.67
CA ALA A 104 -21.83 -2.67 -2.68
C ALA A 104 -21.37 -1.92 -3.94
N ASP A 105 -20.52 -0.91 -3.79
CA ASP A 105 -19.93 -0.12 -4.87
C ASP A 105 -18.86 -0.87 -5.71
N HIS A 106 -18.35 -2.01 -5.22
CA HIS A 106 -17.40 -2.88 -5.94
C HIS A 106 -18.05 -4.15 -6.51
N MET A 107 -19.39 -4.23 -6.54
CA MET A 107 -20.07 -5.43 -7.01
C MET A 107 -19.81 -5.74 -8.48
N ASP A 108 -19.67 -4.74 -9.34
CA ASP A 108 -19.44 -4.95 -10.77
C ASP A 108 -18.07 -5.60 -11.03
N ASP A 109 -17.03 -5.22 -10.30
CA ASP A 109 -15.71 -5.87 -10.35
C ASP A 109 -15.76 -7.32 -9.90
N LEU A 110 -16.52 -7.60 -8.83
CA LEU A 110 -16.69 -8.96 -8.31
C LEU A 110 -17.51 -9.85 -9.24
N ILE A 111 -18.47 -9.28 -9.95
CA ILE A 111 -19.26 -9.94 -11.00
C ILE A 111 -18.32 -10.33 -12.16
N ALA A 112 -17.49 -9.41 -12.61
CA ALA A 112 -16.54 -9.65 -13.70
C ALA A 112 -15.51 -10.75 -13.38
N GLN A 113 -15.17 -10.93 -12.10
CA GLN A 113 -14.21 -11.95 -11.63
C GLN A 113 -14.86 -13.28 -11.22
N SER A 114 -16.18 -13.43 -11.32
CA SER A 114 -16.89 -14.60 -10.81
C SER A 114 -16.93 -15.75 -11.80
N ASP A 115 -16.34 -16.90 -11.43
CA ASP A 115 -16.33 -18.12 -12.27
C ASP A 115 -17.72 -18.64 -12.63
N TRP A 116 -18.69 -18.61 -11.68
CA TRP A 116 -20.01 -19.11 -11.97
C TRP A 116 -20.80 -18.16 -12.87
N ILE A 117 -20.58 -16.84 -12.72
CA ILE A 117 -21.19 -15.82 -13.58
C ILE A 117 -20.60 -15.93 -15.00
N ALA A 118 -19.30 -16.03 -15.15
CA ALA A 118 -18.67 -16.27 -16.44
C ALA A 118 -19.20 -17.54 -17.12
N SER A 119 -19.49 -18.58 -16.34
CA SER A 119 -20.04 -19.84 -16.87
C SER A 119 -21.49 -19.74 -17.38
N LEU A 120 -22.22 -18.63 -17.08
CA LEU A 120 -23.58 -18.40 -17.59
C LEU A 120 -23.64 -18.29 -19.12
N ALA A 121 -22.54 -17.99 -19.78
CA ALA A 121 -22.43 -18.07 -21.24
C ALA A 121 -22.84 -19.47 -21.80
N GLU A 122 -22.66 -20.54 -20.98
CA GLU A 122 -23.12 -21.89 -21.34
C GLU A 122 -24.66 -22.07 -21.26
N ALA A 123 -25.37 -21.14 -20.61
CA ALA A 123 -26.84 -21.20 -20.43
C ALA A 123 -27.62 -20.43 -21.51
N GLY A 124 -26.92 -19.75 -22.43
CA GLY A 124 -27.52 -18.94 -23.48
C GLY A 124 -26.51 -18.55 -24.55
N ASP A 125 -26.82 -17.52 -25.29
CA ASP A 125 -25.99 -16.94 -26.33
C ASP A 125 -25.74 -15.46 -25.97
N ALA A 126 -24.48 -15.00 -26.09
CA ALA A 126 -24.11 -13.61 -25.92
C ALA A 126 -23.92 -12.94 -27.29
N ASP A 127 -24.46 -11.73 -27.48
CA ASP A 127 -24.24 -10.94 -28.69
C ASP A 127 -22.90 -10.13 -28.61
N GLU A 128 -22.61 -9.40 -29.69
CA GLU A 128 -21.39 -8.56 -29.78
C GLU A 128 -21.34 -7.41 -28.74
N GLN A 129 -22.48 -7.01 -28.19
CA GLN A 129 -22.64 -6.01 -27.15
C GLN A 129 -22.59 -6.62 -25.72
N GLY A 130 -22.40 -7.94 -25.60
CA GLY A 130 -22.39 -8.65 -24.33
C GLY A 130 -23.76 -8.86 -23.68
N MET A 131 -24.85 -8.67 -24.44
CA MET A 131 -26.19 -8.97 -23.98
C MET A 131 -26.44 -10.48 -24.04
N LEU A 132 -27.05 -11.05 -23.00
CA LEU A 132 -27.31 -12.48 -22.86
C LEU A 132 -28.75 -12.82 -23.21
N THR A 133 -28.92 -13.80 -24.09
CA THR A 133 -30.21 -14.49 -24.36
C THR A 133 -30.16 -15.87 -23.76
N LEU A 134 -30.89 -16.12 -22.67
CA LEU A 134 -30.88 -17.42 -22.00
C LEU A 134 -31.91 -18.35 -22.64
N GLU A 135 -31.50 -19.59 -22.87
CA GLU A 135 -32.40 -20.69 -23.31
C GLU A 135 -32.75 -21.61 -22.13
N ARG A 136 -34.02 -21.88 -21.91
CA ARG A 136 -34.48 -22.77 -20.82
C ARG A 136 -33.69 -24.08 -20.75
N GLY A 137 -33.58 -24.81 -21.88
CA GLY A 137 -32.87 -26.09 -21.92
C GLY A 137 -31.36 -26.00 -21.70
N LYS A 138 -30.75 -24.89 -22.10
CA LYS A 138 -29.32 -24.62 -21.79
C LYS A 138 -29.16 -24.25 -20.31
N LEU A 139 -30.10 -23.47 -19.74
CA LEU A 139 -30.09 -23.09 -18.31
C LEU A 139 -30.26 -24.33 -17.40
N GLU A 140 -31.19 -25.26 -17.73
CA GLU A 140 -31.32 -26.54 -17.00
C GLU A 140 -30.03 -27.36 -17.03
N ARG A 141 -29.35 -27.41 -18.18
CA ARG A 141 -28.06 -28.10 -18.33
C ARG A 141 -26.98 -27.41 -17.50
N TRP A 142 -26.93 -26.07 -17.52
CA TRP A 142 -25.98 -25.28 -16.73
C TRP A 142 -26.17 -25.53 -15.23
N ILE A 143 -27.44 -25.49 -14.72
CA ILE A 143 -27.76 -25.78 -13.32
C ILE A 143 -27.19 -27.15 -12.92
N ARG A 144 -27.37 -28.19 -13.73
CA ARG A 144 -26.88 -29.55 -13.42
C ARG A 144 -25.36 -29.67 -13.47
N LYS A 145 -24.68 -29.04 -14.45
CA LYS A 145 -23.27 -29.21 -14.70
C LYS A 145 -22.38 -28.25 -13.90
N ARG A 146 -22.77 -26.97 -13.83
CA ARG A 146 -22.00 -25.89 -13.25
C ARG A 146 -22.64 -25.33 -11.97
N GLY A 147 -23.94 -24.98 -12.04
CA GLY A 147 -24.64 -24.29 -10.96
C GLY A 147 -24.54 -25.01 -9.63
N ARG A 148 -24.78 -26.31 -9.57
CA ARG A 148 -24.67 -27.11 -8.34
C ARG A 148 -23.26 -27.15 -7.71
N LYS A 149 -22.24 -26.87 -8.50
CA LYS A 149 -20.84 -26.81 -8.00
C LYS A 149 -20.42 -25.40 -7.63
N GLN A 150 -20.73 -24.44 -8.47
CA GLN A 150 -20.20 -23.07 -8.41
C GLN A 150 -21.19 -22.06 -7.80
N ALA A 151 -22.49 -22.20 -8.06
CA ALA A 151 -23.57 -21.33 -7.57
C ALA A 151 -24.52 -22.03 -6.60
N LYS A 152 -24.00 -22.93 -5.76
CA LYS A 152 -24.77 -23.80 -4.85
C LYS A 152 -25.65 -23.08 -3.83
N GLY A 153 -25.41 -21.79 -3.61
CA GLY A 153 -26.19 -20.93 -2.71
C GLY A 153 -27.48 -20.40 -3.33
N MET A 154 -27.58 -20.37 -4.67
CA MET A 154 -28.71 -19.80 -5.40
C MET A 154 -29.99 -20.67 -5.24
N ALA A 155 -31.11 -20.02 -4.95
CA ALA A 155 -32.39 -20.72 -4.76
C ALA A 155 -32.80 -21.51 -6.03
N LEU A 156 -32.64 -20.92 -7.21
CA LEU A 156 -32.86 -21.59 -8.50
C LEU A 156 -32.01 -22.86 -8.67
N VAL A 157 -30.79 -22.90 -8.15
CA VAL A 157 -29.91 -24.06 -8.25
C VAL A 157 -30.28 -25.14 -7.23
N LYS A 158 -30.76 -24.73 -6.06
CA LYS A 158 -31.23 -25.64 -5.00
C LYS A 158 -32.55 -26.33 -5.37
N ASP A 159 -33.49 -25.55 -5.91
CA ASP A 159 -34.84 -26.02 -6.27
C ASP A 159 -35.26 -25.52 -7.66
N ALA A 160 -34.64 -26.14 -8.68
CA ALA A 160 -34.93 -25.80 -10.06
C ALA A 160 -36.36 -26.16 -10.48
N GLU A 161 -36.99 -27.20 -9.90
CA GLU A 161 -38.34 -27.65 -10.24
C GLU A 161 -39.38 -26.57 -9.92
N THR A 162 -39.20 -25.87 -8.82
CA THR A 162 -40.10 -24.80 -8.36
C THR A 162 -39.84 -23.46 -9.09
N HIS A 163 -38.60 -23.12 -9.39
CA HIS A 163 -38.25 -21.76 -9.80
C HIS A 163 -37.95 -21.58 -11.29
N LEU A 164 -37.58 -22.64 -12.01
CA LEU A 164 -37.11 -22.55 -13.40
C LEU A 164 -38.15 -21.93 -14.35
N ASP A 165 -39.44 -22.33 -14.23
CA ASP A 165 -40.50 -21.82 -15.11
C ASP A 165 -40.77 -20.32 -14.86
N ALA A 166 -40.70 -19.87 -13.62
CA ALA A 166 -40.86 -18.47 -13.28
C ALA A 166 -39.72 -17.62 -13.83
N VAL A 167 -38.48 -18.08 -13.63
CA VAL A 167 -37.27 -17.42 -14.14
C VAL A 167 -37.28 -17.36 -15.67
N ALA A 168 -37.56 -18.48 -16.34
CA ALA A 168 -37.61 -18.55 -17.80
C ALA A 168 -38.65 -17.59 -18.40
N ARG A 169 -39.84 -17.48 -17.79
CA ARG A 169 -40.86 -16.51 -18.20
C ARG A 169 -40.44 -15.07 -18.01
N THR A 170 -39.74 -14.76 -16.90
CA THR A 170 -39.30 -13.40 -16.60
C THR A 170 -38.17 -12.95 -17.51
N ILE A 171 -37.21 -13.85 -17.80
CA ILE A 171 -36.11 -13.54 -18.72
C ILE A 171 -36.61 -13.44 -20.15
N GLY A 172 -37.52 -14.34 -20.58
CA GLY A 172 -38.01 -14.41 -21.95
C GLY A 172 -36.92 -14.76 -22.97
N GLU A 173 -37.21 -14.51 -24.25
CA GLU A 173 -36.29 -14.77 -25.38
C GLU A 173 -35.53 -13.49 -25.84
N ALA A 174 -35.66 -12.37 -25.12
CA ALA A 174 -35.00 -11.12 -25.49
C ALA A 174 -33.60 -11.02 -24.87
N PRO A 175 -32.61 -10.45 -25.60
CA PRO A 175 -31.31 -10.16 -25.06
C PRO A 175 -31.41 -9.20 -23.86
N ARG A 176 -30.63 -9.46 -22.78
CA ARG A 176 -30.60 -8.64 -21.56
C ARG A 176 -29.20 -8.41 -21.11
N ALA A 177 -28.98 -7.28 -20.46
CA ALA A 177 -27.71 -7.02 -19.79
C ALA A 177 -27.45 -8.10 -18.73
N LEU A 178 -26.20 -8.49 -18.56
CA LEU A 178 -25.77 -9.50 -17.59
C LEU A 178 -26.32 -9.21 -16.19
N ARG A 179 -26.28 -7.95 -15.75
CA ARG A 179 -26.80 -7.51 -14.45
C ARG A 179 -28.29 -7.83 -14.28
N ASP A 180 -29.11 -7.55 -15.29
CA ASP A 180 -30.54 -7.85 -15.25
C ASP A 180 -30.83 -9.36 -15.22
N VAL A 181 -30.03 -10.13 -15.94
CA VAL A 181 -30.09 -11.59 -15.89
C VAL A 181 -29.78 -12.11 -14.48
N LEU A 182 -28.72 -11.57 -13.85
CA LEU A 182 -28.32 -11.97 -12.50
C LEU A 182 -29.38 -11.64 -11.46
N VAL A 183 -30.00 -10.46 -11.56
CA VAL A 183 -31.12 -10.05 -10.69
C VAL A 183 -32.25 -11.03 -10.79
N VAL A 184 -32.68 -11.38 -12.02
CA VAL A 184 -33.80 -12.36 -12.23
C VAL A 184 -33.44 -13.74 -11.71
N LEU A 185 -32.18 -14.19 -11.86
CA LEU A 185 -31.71 -15.47 -11.34
C LEU A 185 -31.67 -15.51 -9.81
N GLY A 186 -31.40 -14.37 -9.16
CA GLY A 186 -31.36 -14.23 -7.71
C GLY A 186 -32.73 -14.06 -7.04
N MET A 187 -33.74 -13.60 -7.76
CA MET A 187 -35.07 -13.29 -7.20
C MET A 187 -35.85 -14.46 -6.56
N PRO A 188 -35.74 -15.73 -7.01
CA PRO A 188 -36.51 -16.81 -6.39
C PRO A 188 -36.19 -16.99 -4.90
N GLY A 189 -37.23 -16.83 -4.05
CA GLY A 189 -37.09 -17.00 -2.60
C GLY A 189 -36.31 -15.88 -1.89
N LEU A 190 -36.16 -14.72 -2.54
CA LEU A 190 -35.44 -13.59 -1.99
C LEU A 190 -36.20 -12.97 -0.80
N PRO A 191 -35.60 -12.84 0.41
CA PRO A 191 -36.19 -12.11 1.52
C PRO A 191 -36.37 -10.61 1.22
N GLU A 192 -37.36 -9.95 1.84
CA GLU A 192 -37.68 -8.53 1.62
C GLU A 192 -36.51 -7.58 1.92
N ASP A 193 -35.66 -7.93 2.90
CA ASP A 193 -34.48 -7.16 3.31
C ASP A 193 -33.20 -7.57 2.58
N SER A 194 -33.31 -8.01 1.33
CA SER A 194 -32.19 -8.49 0.52
C SER A 194 -31.85 -7.56 -0.65
N ASP A 195 -30.58 -7.57 -1.05
CA ASP A 195 -30.15 -7.01 -2.31
C ASP A 195 -30.55 -7.96 -3.44
N PRO A 196 -31.09 -7.48 -4.57
CA PRO A 196 -31.54 -8.34 -5.67
C PRO A 196 -30.38 -9.06 -6.38
N MET A 197 -29.14 -8.62 -6.21
CA MET A 197 -27.97 -9.24 -6.81
C MET A 197 -27.59 -10.52 -6.07
N PRO A 198 -27.38 -11.66 -6.74
CA PRO A 198 -26.89 -12.87 -6.10
C PRO A 198 -25.40 -12.76 -5.76
N CYS A 199 -24.99 -13.48 -4.72
CA CYS A 199 -23.59 -13.51 -4.29
C CYS A 199 -22.65 -13.96 -5.42
N PRO A 200 -21.62 -13.18 -5.80
CA PRO A 200 -20.68 -13.53 -6.88
C PRO A 200 -19.84 -14.78 -6.61
N PHE A 201 -19.78 -15.26 -5.35
CA PHE A 201 -19.03 -16.48 -5.00
C PHE A 201 -19.88 -17.76 -4.95
N CYS A 202 -21.13 -17.68 -4.52
CA CYS A 202 -21.94 -18.90 -4.35
C CYS A 202 -23.35 -18.79 -4.90
N GLY A 203 -23.74 -17.64 -5.46
CA GLY A 203 -25.08 -17.38 -5.99
C GLY A 203 -26.16 -17.18 -4.92
N GLY A 204 -25.82 -17.22 -3.63
CA GLY A 204 -26.80 -17.08 -2.54
C GLY A 204 -27.23 -15.64 -2.30
N ASP A 205 -28.27 -15.47 -1.46
CA ASP A 205 -28.87 -14.17 -1.19
C ASP A 205 -27.93 -13.24 -0.44
N LEU A 206 -27.92 -11.97 -0.83
CA LEU A 206 -27.23 -10.89 -0.13
C LEU A 206 -28.22 -10.11 0.76
N THR A 207 -27.74 -9.59 1.89
CA THR A 207 -28.53 -8.65 2.69
C THR A 207 -28.63 -7.32 1.96
N ALA A 208 -29.63 -6.49 2.29
CA ALA A 208 -29.60 -5.09 1.90
C ALA A 208 -28.31 -4.40 2.32
N PRO A 209 -27.84 -3.38 1.60
CA PRO A 209 -26.64 -2.63 1.95
C PRO A 209 -26.79 -1.98 3.33
N ARG A 210 -25.77 -2.13 4.17
CA ARG A 210 -25.67 -1.48 5.49
C ARG A 210 -24.42 -0.66 5.55
N GLN A 211 -24.52 0.56 6.07
CA GLN A 211 -23.35 1.39 6.31
C GLN A 211 -22.45 0.74 7.37
N PHE A 212 -21.21 0.52 7.01
CA PHE A 212 -20.19 -0.06 7.88
C PHE A 212 -19.09 0.96 8.11
N ASN A 213 -19.01 1.52 9.34
CA ASN A 213 -17.97 2.48 9.68
C ASN A 213 -16.60 1.80 9.74
N LEU A 214 -15.63 2.37 9.05
CA LEU A 214 -14.28 1.81 8.91
C LEU A 214 -13.36 2.11 10.10
N MET A 215 -13.79 2.90 11.10
CA MET A 215 -12.98 3.13 12.29
C MET A 215 -13.03 1.93 13.24
N PHE A 216 -11.86 1.51 13.75
CA PHE A 216 -11.80 0.60 14.87
C PHE A 216 -12.25 1.31 16.15
N LYS A 217 -13.27 0.79 16.80
CA LYS A 217 -13.78 1.27 18.08
C LYS A 217 -13.13 0.52 19.24
N THR A 218 -12.80 1.24 20.31
CA THR A 218 -12.28 0.71 21.56
C THR A 218 -12.87 1.49 22.73
N HIS A 219 -12.43 1.20 23.98
CA HIS A 219 -12.85 1.88 25.19
C HIS A 219 -11.64 2.34 25.99
N ILE A 220 -11.77 3.48 26.67
CA ILE A 220 -10.75 4.01 27.58
C ILE A 220 -11.23 3.81 29.02
N GLY A 221 -10.37 3.24 29.86
CA GLY A 221 -10.67 2.96 31.26
C GLY A 221 -11.27 1.58 31.48
N ALA A 222 -11.80 1.36 32.69
CA ALA A 222 -12.26 0.04 33.16
C ALA A 222 -13.72 -0.30 32.77
N MET A 223 -14.49 0.68 32.30
CA MET A 223 -15.90 0.51 31.95
C MET A 223 -16.07 0.50 30.44
N GLU A 224 -16.84 -0.46 29.94
CA GLU A 224 -17.19 -0.58 28.53
C GLU A 224 -18.57 0.04 28.25
N ASP A 225 -18.70 1.32 28.52
CA ASP A 225 -19.92 2.08 28.24
C ASP A 225 -19.72 3.09 27.09
N HIS A 226 -20.80 3.74 26.66
CA HIS A 226 -20.76 4.70 25.56
C HIS A 226 -19.89 5.92 25.88
N SER A 227 -19.75 6.29 27.16
CA SER A 227 -18.96 7.45 27.57
C SER A 227 -17.46 7.19 27.51
N ALA A 228 -17.05 5.92 27.55
CA ALA A 228 -15.67 5.47 27.45
C ALA A 228 -15.24 5.15 26.01
N ALA A 229 -16.15 5.29 25.04
CA ALA A 229 -15.87 4.95 23.64
C ALA A 229 -14.75 5.82 23.05
N ALA A 230 -13.80 5.19 22.39
CA ALA A 230 -12.71 5.81 21.67
C ALA A 230 -12.47 5.10 20.33
N TYR A 231 -11.64 5.69 19.48
CA TYR A 231 -11.33 5.15 18.18
C TYR A 231 -9.83 5.10 17.95
N LEU A 232 -9.36 4.08 17.23
CA LEU A 232 -8.04 4.10 16.62
C LEU A 232 -8.11 5.03 15.40
N ARG A 233 -7.15 5.94 15.27
CA ARG A 233 -7.17 6.94 14.18
C ARG A 233 -7.14 6.28 12.81
N PRO A 234 -8.03 6.65 11.85
CA PRO A 234 -8.01 6.15 10.48
C PRO A 234 -7.02 6.89 9.57
N GLU A 235 -6.48 8.04 10.06
CA GLU A 235 -5.51 8.90 9.38
C GLU A 235 -4.69 9.70 10.39
N THR A 236 -3.57 10.25 9.96
CA THR A 236 -2.69 11.07 10.81
C THR A 236 -3.02 12.56 10.76
N ALA A 237 -3.75 13.03 9.73
CA ALA A 237 -4.09 14.44 9.47
C ALA A 237 -4.74 15.15 10.66
N GLN A 238 -5.76 14.55 11.26
CA GLN A 238 -6.54 15.19 12.32
C GLN A 238 -5.73 15.53 13.57
N GLY A 239 -4.69 14.71 13.84
CA GLY A 239 -3.75 15.00 14.92
C GLY A 239 -2.94 16.27 14.64
N ILE A 240 -2.62 16.53 13.39
CA ILE A 240 -1.91 17.74 12.96
C ILE A 240 -2.81 18.95 13.11
N PHE A 241 -4.04 18.90 12.61
CA PHE A 241 -4.99 20.02 12.73
C PHE A 241 -5.28 20.40 14.17
N CYS A 242 -5.46 19.42 15.05
CA CYS A 242 -5.63 19.66 16.49
C CYS A 242 -4.44 20.37 17.14
N ASN A 243 -3.23 20.16 16.62
CA ASN A 243 -2.00 20.74 17.14
C ASN A 243 -1.50 21.96 16.36
N TYR A 244 -2.22 22.40 15.32
CA TYR A 244 -1.83 23.55 14.50
C TYR A 244 -1.47 24.78 15.36
N ARG A 245 -2.34 25.20 16.28
CA ARG A 245 -2.09 26.34 17.17
C ARG A 245 -0.91 26.09 18.12
N ASN A 246 -0.79 24.89 18.67
CA ASN A 246 0.31 24.55 19.57
C ASN A 246 1.67 24.69 18.88
N VAL A 247 1.76 24.20 17.63
CA VAL A 247 2.99 24.27 16.82
C VAL A 247 3.27 25.72 16.42
N LEU A 248 2.27 26.43 15.90
CA LEU A 248 2.39 27.83 15.50
C LEU A 248 2.93 28.71 16.63
N ASP A 249 2.35 28.57 17.82
CA ASP A 249 2.69 29.42 18.97
C ASP A 249 4.04 29.02 19.62
N SER A 250 4.33 27.71 19.71
CA SER A 250 5.55 27.22 20.37
C SER A 250 6.80 27.35 19.50
N TYR A 251 6.67 27.11 18.20
CA TYR A 251 7.78 27.16 17.25
C TYR A 251 7.96 28.54 16.60
N ARG A 252 6.97 29.42 16.74
CA ARG A 252 6.92 30.77 16.15
C ARG A 252 7.13 30.78 14.64
N ILE A 253 6.63 29.74 13.97
CA ILE A 253 6.66 29.59 12.53
C ILE A 253 5.52 30.39 11.91
N ARG A 254 5.64 30.76 10.63
CA ARG A 254 4.66 31.56 9.90
C ARG A 254 4.23 30.84 8.63
N PRO A 255 2.97 30.95 8.18
CA PRO A 255 2.60 30.52 6.84
C PRO A 255 3.42 31.25 5.76
N PRO A 256 3.88 30.55 4.68
CA PRO A 256 3.60 29.14 4.43
C PRO A 256 4.50 28.20 5.25
N PHE A 257 3.93 27.16 5.88
CA PHE A 257 4.70 26.13 6.58
C PHE A 257 3.92 24.82 6.65
N GLY A 258 4.65 23.71 6.80
CA GLY A 258 4.09 22.38 6.96
C GLY A 258 4.33 21.77 8.34
N ILE A 259 3.40 20.92 8.76
CA ILE A 259 3.57 20.01 9.89
C ILE A 259 3.52 18.59 9.34
N ALA A 260 4.58 17.83 9.57
CA ALA A 260 4.77 16.49 9.06
C ALA A 260 4.66 15.43 10.15
N GLN A 261 4.05 14.30 9.82
CA GLN A 261 3.95 13.14 10.71
C GLN A 261 4.18 11.85 9.95
N VAL A 262 4.89 10.90 10.57
CA VAL A 262 4.91 9.50 10.17
C VAL A 262 4.30 8.69 11.31
N GLY A 263 3.23 7.95 11.05
CA GLY A 263 2.57 7.22 12.11
C GLY A 263 1.59 6.15 11.63
N LYS A 264 1.25 5.24 12.54
CA LYS A 264 0.26 4.19 12.28
C LYS A 264 -1.15 4.76 12.19
N SER A 265 -1.92 4.21 11.23
CA SER A 265 -3.35 4.43 11.05
C SER A 265 -4.07 3.10 10.87
N PHE A 266 -5.39 3.10 11.12
CA PHE A 266 -6.17 1.86 11.21
C PHE A 266 -7.50 2.04 10.49
N ARG A 267 -7.78 1.18 9.51
CA ARG A 267 -9.06 1.14 8.81
C ARG A 267 -9.59 -0.27 8.81
N ASN A 268 -10.76 -0.48 9.39
CA ASN A 268 -11.39 -1.80 9.46
C ASN A 268 -11.95 -2.21 8.09
N GLU A 269 -11.06 -2.36 7.12
CA GLU A 269 -11.37 -2.70 5.73
C GLU A 269 -12.24 -3.95 5.64
N ILE A 270 -13.31 -3.89 4.85
CA ILE A 270 -14.20 -5.03 4.59
C ILE A 270 -13.42 -6.13 3.85
N ASN A 271 -12.70 -5.74 2.79
CA ASN A 271 -11.95 -6.64 1.92
C ASN A 271 -10.48 -6.21 1.77
N PRO A 272 -9.61 -6.51 2.74
CA PRO A 272 -8.16 -6.36 2.54
C PRO A 272 -7.68 -7.23 1.38
N ARG A 273 -6.84 -6.67 0.50
CA ARG A 273 -6.39 -7.35 -0.73
C ARG A 273 -5.05 -6.82 -1.22
N ASN A 274 -4.47 -7.50 -2.20
CA ASN A 274 -3.26 -7.09 -2.88
C ASN A 274 -2.07 -6.93 -1.93
N TYR A 275 -1.85 -7.96 -1.09
CA TYR A 275 -0.75 -8.00 -0.12
C TYR A 275 -0.83 -6.82 0.86
N THR A 276 0.25 -6.01 1.01
CA THR A 276 0.28 -4.85 1.90
C THR A 276 -0.40 -3.60 1.34
N PHE A 277 -0.90 -3.63 0.10
CA PHE A 277 -1.51 -2.48 -0.55
C PHE A 277 -2.77 -1.98 0.16
N ARG A 278 -3.67 -2.91 0.56
CA ARG A 278 -4.87 -2.59 1.33
C ARG A 278 -4.91 -3.42 2.61
N SER A 279 -4.42 -2.83 3.68
CA SER A 279 -4.29 -3.40 5.01
C SER A 279 -5.20 -2.71 6.01
N ARG A 280 -5.47 -3.36 7.16
CA ARG A 280 -6.25 -2.78 8.26
C ARG A 280 -5.41 -1.95 9.22
N GLU A 281 -4.13 -2.25 9.32
CA GLU A 281 -3.11 -1.48 10.03
C GLU A 281 -2.01 -1.12 9.04
N PHE A 282 -1.65 0.16 8.95
CA PHE A 282 -0.65 0.67 8.01
C PHE A 282 0.04 1.91 8.59
N GLU A 283 1.10 2.38 7.97
CA GLU A 283 1.76 3.64 8.32
C GLU A 283 1.56 4.67 7.21
N GLN A 284 1.25 5.92 7.60
CA GLN A 284 1.21 7.08 6.71
C GLN A 284 2.43 7.97 6.92
N MET A 285 2.85 8.62 5.84
CA MET A 285 3.75 9.76 5.78
C MET A 285 2.91 10.93 5.27
N GLU A 286 2.64 11.91 6.12
CA GLU A 286 1.65 12.95 5.85
C GLU A 286 2.17 14.31 6.23
N ILE A 287 1.87 15.32 5.42
CA ILE A 287 2.19 16.72 5.66
C ILE A 287 0.92 17.52 5.50
N GLU A 288 0.63 18.38 6.47
CA GLU A 288 -0.35 19.43 6.32
C GLU A 288 0.40 20.74 6.14
N PHE A 289 0.36 21.28 4.92
CA PHE A 289 1.07 22.50 4.56
C PHE A 289 0.10 23.68 4.54
N PHE A 290 0.28 24.58 5.51
CA PHE A 290 -0.58 25.73 5.77
C PHE A 290 -0.10 26.94 4.99
N CYS A 291 -0.91 27.51 4.12
CA CYS A 291 -0.57 28.66 3.28
C CYS A 291 -1.69 29.70 3.22
N HIS A 292 -1.38 30.88 2.66
CA HIS A 292 -2.39 31.87 2.36
C HIS A 292 -3.35 31.34 1.27
N PRO A 293 -4.67 31.60 1.35
CA PRO A 293 -5.65 31.13 0.36
C PRO A 293 -5.28 31.47 -1.10
N ASP A 294 -4.72 32.66 -1.33
CA ASP A 294 -4.34 33.13 -2.68
C ASP A 294 -3.11 32.38 -3.24
N GLU A 295 -2.31 31.73 -2.41
CA GLU A 295 -1.11 30.98 -2.80
C GLU A 295 -1.37 29.47 -2.95
N ALA A 296 -2.55 29.00 -2.56
CA ALA A 296 -2.84 27.58 -2.42
C ALA A 296 -2.64 26.77 -3.71
N ASP A 297 -3.02 27.32 -4.87
CA ASP A 297 -2.87 26.63 -6.16
C ASP A 297 -1.39 26.50 -6.56
N THR A 298 -0.56 27.47 -6.18
CA THR A 298 0.90 27.42 -6.39
C THR A 298 1.53 26.33 -5.52
N TRP A 299 1.18 26.30 -4.23
CA TRP A 299 1.68 25.29 -3.31
C TRP A 299 1.17 23.88 -3.62
N TYR A 300 -0.07 23.75 -4.10
CA TYR A 300 -0.61 22.48 -4.58
C TYR A 300 0.23 21.92 -5.73
N THR A 301 0.50 22.73 -6.77
CA THR A 301 1.32 22.32 -7.91
C THR A 301 2.75 21.95 -7.45
N TYR A 302 3.34 22.76 -6.58
CA TYR A 302 4.67 22.51 -6.03
C TYR A 302 4.76 21.16 -5.31
N TRP A 303 3.82 20.87 -4.38
CA TRP A 303 3.83 19.63 -3.62
C TRP A 303 3.54 18.41 -4.50
N ARG A 304 2.62 18.52 -5.44
CA ARG A 304 2.32 17.47 -6.42
C ARG A 304 3.58 17.04 -7.18
N ASP A 305 4.28 17.99 -7.77
CA ASP A 305 5.45 17.72 -8.58
C ASP A 305 6.65 17.27 -7.74
N LEU A 306 6.82 17.82 -6.54
CA LEU A 306 7.85 17.40 -5.59
C LEU A 306 7.67 15.94 -5.16
N ARG A 307 6.44 15.53 -4.85
CA ARG A 307 6.15 14.18 -4.40
C ARG A 307 6.34 13.14 -5.51
N TYR A 308 5.88 13.43 -6.70
CA TYR A 308 6.15 12.59 -7.88
C TYR A 308 7.65 12.38 -8.09
N ASN A 309 8.42 13.47 -8.11
CA ASN A 309 9.86 13.41 -8.35
C ASN A 309 10.62 12.69 -7.23
N TRP A 310 10.11 12.69 -5.99
CA TRP A 310 10.73 11.97 -4.89
C TRP A 310 10.73 10.44 -5.12
N TYR A 311 9.66 9.89 -5.67
CA TYR A 311 9.59 8.47 -6.02
C TYR A 311 10.54 8.11 -7.16
N VAL A 312 10.62 8.96 -8.18
CA VAL A 312 11.58 8.78 -9.30
C VAL A 312 13.02 8.80 -8.80
N LYS A 313 13.39 9.75 -7.96
CA LYS A 313 14.73 9.84 -7.35
C LYS A 313 15.11 8.61 -6.54
N LEU A 314 14.15 7.93 -5.93
CA LEU A 314 14.38 6.71 -5.16
C LEU A 314 14.25 5.43 -5.96
N GLY A 315 14.15 5.53 -7.30
CA GLY A 315 14.33 4.42 -8.23
C GLY A 315 13.04 3.80 -8.77
N LEU A 316 11.86 4.46 -8.62
CA LEU A 316 10.70 4.06 -9.41
C LEU A 316 10.83 4.59 -10.85
N GLU A 317 10.61 3.74 -11.83
CA GLU A 317 10.65 4.11 -13.24
C GLU A 317 9.51 5.10 -13.58
N SER A 318 9.86 6.25 -14.13
CA SER A 318 8.88 7.30 -14.51
C SER A 318 7.83 6.82 -15.53
N SER A 319 8.15 5.80 -16.32
CA SER A 319 7.21 5.17 -17.26
C SER A 319 6.08 4.39 -16.57
N LYS A 320 6.23 4.07 -15.28
CA LYS A 320 5.24 3.35 -14.47
C LYS A 320 4.58 4.23 -13.42
N LEU A 321 4.97 5.51 -13.35
CA LEU A 321 4.38 6.49 -12.46
C LEU A 321 3.51 7.45 -13.27
N HIS A 322 2.30 7.68 -12.78
CA HIS A 322 1.34 8.55 -13.42
C HIS A 322 0.87 9.61 -12.43
N LEU A 323 0.72 10.86 -12.91
CA LEU A 323 0.00 11.90 -12.18
C LEU A 323 -1.42 11.95 -12.73
N ARG A 324 -2.41 11.67 -11.87
CA ARG A 324 -3.82 11.73 -12.22
C ARG A 324 -4.51 12.81 -11.42
N ASP A 325 -4.89 13.89 -12.05
CA ASP A 325 -5.77 14.87 -11.43
C ASP A 325 -7.21 14.31 -11.37
N HIS A 326 -7.90 14.52 -10.25
CA HIS A 326 -9.29 14.10 -10.07
C HIS A 326 -10.24 15.00 -10.83
N ASP A 327 -11.26 14.42 -11.45
CA ASP A 327 -12.35 15.16 -12.02
C ASP A 327 -13.20 15.84 -10.92
N PRO A 328 -13.88 16.97 -11.21
CA PRO A 328 -14.65 17.70 -10.19
C PRO A 328 -15.71 16.89 -9.43
N ASP A 329 -16.25 15.84 -10.04
CA ASP A 329 -17.23 14.93 -9.45
C ASP A 329 -16.62 13.81 -8.60
N GLU A 330 -15.31 13.59 -8.70
CA GLU A 330 -14.54 12.68 -7.85
C GLU A 330 -14.04 13.35 -6.56
N LEU A 331 -14.00 14.70 -6.52
CA LEU A 331 -13.43 15.44 -5.41
C LEU A 331 -14.21 15.19 -4.11
N ALA A 332 -13.48 14.95 -3.02
CA ALA A 332 -14.05 14.96 -1.69
C ALA A 332 -14.65 16.34 -1.39
N HIS A 333 -15.72 16.38 -0.60
CA HIS A 333 -16.48 17.61 -0.29
C HIS A 333 -15.66 18.74 0.37
N TYR A 334 -14.48 18.43 0.87
CA TYR A 334 -13.54 19.38 1.48
C TYR A 334 -12.42 19.81 0.52
N ALA A 335 -12.27 19.15 -0.62
CA ALA A 335 -11.15 19.37 -1.52
C ALA A 335 -11.53 20.29 -2.69
N ARG A 336 -10.67 21.26 -2.99
CA ARG A 336 -10.76 22.12 -4.18
C ARG A 336 -10.06 21.48 -5.38
N ALA A 337 -9.00 20.73 -5.13
CA ALA A 337 -8.24 19.95 -6.10
C ALA A 337 -7.63 18.72 -5.42
N CYS A 338 -7.46 17.65 -6.15
CA CYS A 338 -6.77 16.44 -5.71
C CYS A 338 -6.04 15.83 -6.91
N ALA A 339 -4.84 15.33 -6.67
CA ALA A 339 -4.12 14.49 -7.64
C ALA A 339 -3.55 13.27 -6.95
N ASP A 340 -3.54 12.15 -7.65
CA ASP A 340 -2.88 10.93 -7.21
C ASP A 340 -1.56 10.75 -7.97
N VAL A 341 -0.51 10.39 -7.24
CA VAL A 341 0.62 9.68 -7.80
C VAL A 341 0.23 8.21 -7.86
N GLU A 342 0.00 7.69 -9.05
CA GLU A 342 -0.34 6.29 -9.27
C GLU A 342 0.89 5.50 -9.75
N TYR A 343 0.93 4.20 -9.44
CA TYR A 343 1.99 3.29 -9.88
C TYR A 343 1.40 2.03 -10.50
N ASP A 344 2.08 1.50 -11.54
CA ASP A 344 1.71 0.26 -12.23
C ASP A 344 2.12 -0.97 -11.41
N PHE A 345 1.29 -1.31 -10.42
CA PHE A 345 1.46 -2.54 -9.65
C PHE A 345 1.13 -3.78 -10.49
N PRO A 346 1.59 -4.99 -10.08
CA PRO A 346 1.23 -6.23 -10.77
C PRO A 346 -0.27 -6.53 -10.87
N PHE A 347 -1.10 -5.86 -10.07
CA PHE A 347 -2.55 -5.98 -10.05
C PHE A 347 -3.28 -4.80 -10.73
N GLY A 348 -2.56 -3.93 -11.39
CA GLY A 348 -3.06 -2.75 -12.11
C GLY A 348 -2.57 -1.43 -11.52
N THR A 349 -2.72 -0.36 -12.31
CA THR A 349 -2.42 1.01 -11.90
C THR A 349 -3.26 1.39 -10.69
N SER A 350 -2.63 1.88 -9.65
CA SER A 350 -3.29 2.20 -8.38
C SER A 350 -2.55 3.31 -7.63
N GLU A 351 -3.31 4.04 -6.82
CA GLU A 351 -2.84 5.15 -5.99
C GLU A 351 -1.70 4.75 -5.06
N LEU A 352 -0.60 5.49 -5.13
CA LEU A 352 0.56 5.38 -4.25
C LEU A 352 0.55 6.49 -3.20
N GLU A 353 0.20 7.71 -3.60
CA GLU A 353 0.13 8.89 -2.74
C GLU A 353 -0.91 9.87 -3.29
N GLY A 354 -1.73 10.45 -2.42
CA GLY A 354 -2.66 11.52 -2.75
C GLY A 354 -2.10 12.88 -2.37
N ILE A 355 -2.36 13.91 -3.18
CA ILE A 355 -2.05 15.29 -2.89
C ILE A 355 -3.34 16.11 -3.03
N ALA A 356 -3.85 16.69 -1.93
CA ALA A 356 -5.11 17.42 -1.91
C ALA A 356 -4.94 18.89 -1.51
N ASN A 357 -5.69 19.78 -2.14
CA ASN A 357 -5.97 21.12 -1.62
C ASN A 357 -7.27 21.05 -0.81
N ARG A 358 -7.15 20.96 0.51
CA ARG A 358 -8.24 20.76 1.47
C ARG A 358 -8.95 22.09 1.85
N THR A 359 -8.52 23.20 1.27
CA THR A 359 -8.99 24.54 1.63
C THR A 359 -8.78 24.83 3.13
N ASP A 360 -9.67 25.60 3.76
CA ASP A 360 -9.68 25.85 5.21
C ASP A 360 -10.63 24.92 5.98
N TYR A 361 -11.14 23.88 5.31
CA TYR A 361 -12.24 23.04 5.81
C TYR A 361 -11.98 22.48 7.21
N ASP A 362 -10.86 21.76 7.39
CA ASP A 362 -10.56 21.09 8.65
C ASP A 362 -10.34 22.07 9.80
N LEU A 363 -9.58 23.15 9.58
CA LEU A 363 -9.36 24.17 10.59
C LEU A 363 -10.67 24.87 10.98
N THR A 364 -11.55 25.15 10.00
CA THR A 364 -12.88 25.71 10.23
C THR A 364 -13.73 24.76 11.06
N LYS A 365 -13.77 23.46 10.73
CA LYS A 365 -14.51 22.45 11.50
C LYS A 365 -14.00 22.31 12.93
N HIS A 366 -12.69 22.29 13.12
CA HIS A 366 -12.11 22.25 14.47
C HIS A 366 -12.39 23.55 15.25
N GLN A 367 -12.39 24.71 14.61
CA GLN A 367 -12.79 25.97 15.22
C GLN A 367 -14.25 25.91 15.69
N GLU A 368 -15.19 25.49 14.83
CA GLU A 368 -16.61 25.36 15.13
C GLU A 368 -16.87 24.43 16.32
N HIS A 369 -16.26 23.23 16.30
CA HIS A 369 -16.50 22.21 17.31
C HIS A 369 -15.76 22.45 18.64
N SER A 370 -14.60 23.09 18.62
CA SER A 370 -13.79 23.36 19.81
C SER A 370 -14.05 24.73 20.45
N GLY A 371 -14.51 25.70 19.66
CA GLY A 371 -14.62 27.11 20.05
C GLY A 371 -13.25 27.82 20.10
N LYS A 372 -12.18 27.21 19.60
CA LYS A 372 -10.83 27.82 19.59
C LYS A 372 -10.60 28.55 18.27
N ASP A 373 -10.01 29.74 18.33
CA ASP A 373 -9.67 30.52 17.13
C ASP A 373 -8.51 29.87 16.37
N MET A 374 -8.76 29.39 15.15
CA MET A 374 -7.79 28.75 14.28
C MET A 374 -7.21 29.72 13.24
N ARG A 375 -7.59 30.99 13.24
CA ARG A 375 -7.07 32.00 12.32
C ARG A 375 -5.62 32.35 12.63
N TYR A 376 -4.83 32.51 11.60
CA TYR A 376 -3.52 33.15 11.68
C TYR A 376 -3.69 34.67 11.63
N PHE A 377 -2.87 35.40 12.36
CA PHE A 377 -2.75 36.85 12.25
C PHE A 377 -1.39 37.20 11.66
N ASP A 378 -1.38 37.81 10.50
CA ASP A 378 -0.17 38.29 9.85
C ASP A 378 0.17 39.71 10.37
N ASP A 379 1.30 39.81 11.07
CA ASP A 379 1.78 41.09 11.63
C ASP A 379 2.19 42.09 10.53
N GLN A 380 2.56 41.63 9.36
CA GLN A 380 3.04 42.46 8.24
C GLN A 380 1.87 43.09 7.49
N THR A 381 0.90 42.26 7.09
CA THR A 381 -0.30 42.72 6.34
C THR A 381 -1.43 43.17 7.22
N ARG A 382 -1.41 42.86 8.53
CA ARG A 382 -2.49 43.07 9.50
C ARG A 382 -3.76 42.29 9.20
N GLU A 383 -3.65 41.27 8.37
CA GLU A 383 -4.74 40.39 7.97
C GLU A 383 -4.96 39.26 8.97
N ARG A 384 -6.22 38.80 9.07
CA ARG A 384 -6.56 37.55 9.77
C ARG A 384 -7.28 36.63 8.83
N PHE A 385 -6.73 35.43 8.65
CA PHE A 385 -7.30 34.39 7.78
C PHE A 385 -7.17 33.01 8.41
N ILE A 386 -8.02 32.08 8.02
CA ILE A 386 -7.81 30.64 8.27
C ILE A 386 -6.95 30.13 7.11
N PRO A 387 -5.76 29.55 7.35
CA PRO A 387 -4.92 29.03 6.27
C PRO A 387 -5.62 27.95 5.46
N PHE A 388 -5.35 27.94 4.16
CA PHE A 388 -5.62 26.78 3.32
C PHE A 388 -4.57 25.72 3.57
N VAL A 389 -4.94 24.46 3.35
CA VAL A 389 -4.11 23.30 3.63
C VAL A 389 -3.85 22.51 2.35
N ILE A 390 -2.58 22.26 2.06
CA ILE A 390 -2.16 21.32 1.03
C ILE A 390 -1.64 20.08 1.73
N GLU A 391 -2.23 18.93 1.41
CA GLU A 391 -1.97 17.64 2.04
C GLU A 391 -1.34 16.66 1.08
N PRO A 392 -0.02 16.44 1.08
CA PRO A 392 0.59 15.23 0.55
C PRO A 392 0.47 14.10 1.58
N SER A 393 -0.17 12.99 1.20
CA SER A 393 -0.41 11.83 2.07
C SER A 393 -0.08 10.53 1.38
N GLY A 394 1.03 9.90 1.77
CA GLY A 394 1.52 8.63 1.22
C GLY A 394 1.54 7.51 2.25
N GLY A 395 1.21 6.28 1.80
CA GLY A 395 1.32 5.08 2.63
C GLY A 395 2.74 4.51 2.62
N VAL A 396 3.38 4.36 3.79
CA VAL A 396 4.71 3.71 3.90
C VAL A 396 4.66 2.28 3.36
N ASP A 397 3.57 1.56 3.64
CA ASP A 397 3.37 0.17 3.22
C ASP A 397 3.14 0.05 1.71
N ARG A 398 2.41 1.01 1.11
CA ARG A 398 2.27 1.12 -0.36
C ARG A 398 3.59 1.47 -1.03
N ALA A 399 4.33 2.46 -0.49
CA ALA A 399 5.66 2.82 -0.97
C ALA A 399 6.64 1.63 -0.90
N ALA A 400 6.65 0.90 0.22
CA ALA A 400 7.47 -0.30 0.37
C ALA A 400 7.11 -1.37 -0.67
N LEU A 401 5.81 -1.60 -0.94
CA LEU A 401 5.37 -2.53 -1.97
C LEU A 401 5.78 -2.07 -3.38
N ALA A 402 5.64 -0.78 -3.70
CA ALA A 402 6.07 -0.23 -4.98
C ALA A 402 7.59 -0.40 -5.19
N PHE A 403 8.42 -0.04 -4.19
CA PHE A 403 9.86 -0.22 -4.27
C PHE A 403 10.28 -1.69 -4.34
N LEU A 404 9.59 -2.60 -3.64
CA LEU A 404 9.83 -4.04 -3.76
C LEU A 404 9.44 -4.57 -5.13
N THR A 405 8.32 -4.12 -5.68
CA THR A 405 7.85 -4.50 -7.03
C THR A 405 8.82 -4.02 -8.10
N GLU A 406 9.25 -2.76 -8.00
CA GLU A 406 10.20 -2.17 -8.94
C GLU A 406 11.57 -2.84 -8.87
N ALA A 407 12.01 -3.18 -7.66
CA ALA A 407 13.31 -3.79 -7.44
C ALA A 407 13.39 -5.25 -7.90
N TYR A 408 12.29 -5.99 -7.92
CA TYR A 408 12.28 -7.41 -8.29
C TYR A 408 12.62 -7.59 -9.77
N ARG A 409 13.69 -8.32 -10.04
CA ARG A 409 14.11 -8.69 -11.40
C ARG A 409 14.58 -10.13 -11.44
N GLU A 410 14.35 -10.77 -12.58
CA GLU A 410 15.02 -12.02 -12.96
C GLU A 410 15.95 -11.72 -14.13
N ASP A 411 17.24 -11.93 -13.95
CA ASP A 411 18.27 -11.74 -14.96
C ASP A 411 19.21 -12.95 -15.02
N GLU A 412 20.28 -12.85 -15.78
CA GLU A 412 21.32 -13.87 -15.86
C GLU A 412 22.66 -13.32 -15.38
N ALA A 413 23.38 -14.13 -14.63
CA ALA A 413 24.70 -13.77 -14.15
C ALA A 413 25.64 -14.99 -14.16
N PRO A 414 26.95 -14.80 -14.35
CA PRO A 414 27.90 -15.91 -14.37
C PRO A 414 27.99 -16.59 -13.00
N ASN A 415 28.09 -17.91 -13.00
CA ASN A 415 28.42 -18.70 -11.82
C ASN A 415 29.95 -18.73 -11.59
N ASP A 416 30.41 -19.50 -10.59
CA ASP A 416 31.83 -19.65 -10.26
C ASP A 416 32.69 -20.29 -11.41
N LYS A 417 32.03 -20.85 -12.44
CA LYS A 417 32.68 -21.42 -13.63
C LYS A 417 32.58 -20.52 -14.87
N GLY A 418 31.94 -19.33 -14.72
CA GLY A 418 31.69 -18.43 -15.84
C GLY A 418 30.46 -18.77 -16.70
N GLU A 419 29.68 -19.79 -16.33
CA GLU A 419 28.46 -20.19 -17.05
C GLU A 419 27.30 -19.26 -16.62
N MET A 420 26.54 -18.75 -17.59
CA MET A 420 25.36 -17.89 -17.31
C MET A 420 24.25 -18.72 -16.65
N GLN A 421 23.74 -18.23 -15.55
CA GLN A 421 22.64 -18.83 -14.79
C GLN A 421 21.60 -17.77 -14.42
N LYS A 422 20.32 -18.16 -14.42
CA LYS A 422 19.23 -17.33 -13.95
C LYS A 422 19.50 -16.86 -12.52
N ARG A 423 19.25 -15.57 -12.30
CA ARG A 423 19.40 -14.91 -11.01
C ARG A 423 18.12 -14.14 -10.69
N THR A 424 17.60 -14.31 -9.47
CA THR A 424 16.65 -13.38 -8.88
C THR A 424 17.43 -12.31 -8.12
N VAL A 425 17.11 -11.05 -8.35
CA VAL A 425 17.77 -9.90 -7.72
C VAL A 425 16.76 -8.82 -7.34
N MET A 426 16.99 -8.19 -6.16
CA MET A 426 16.26 -7.02 -5.71
C MET A 426 17.11 -5.78 -5.97
N LYS A 427 16.83 -5.04 -7.05
CA LYS A 427 17.57 -3.82 -7.43
C LYS A 427 17.06 -2.59 -6.66
N LEU A 428 17.07 -2.68 -5.33
CA LEU A 428 16.71 -1.57 -4.45
C LEU A 428 17.71 -0.42 -4.59
N HIS A 429 17.20 0.82 -4.61
CA HIS A 429 18.04 2.01 -4.52
C HIS A 429 18.95 1.93 -3.27
N PRO A 430 20.24 2.31 -3.33
CA PRO A 430 21.16 2.17 -2.20
C PRO A 430 20.67 2.83 -0.89
N ARG A 431 20.01 4.00 -0.97
CA ARG A 431 19.38 4.65 0.21
C ARG A 431 18.30 3.78 0.86
N LEU A 432 17.59 2.95 0.07
CA LEU A 432 16.48 2.12 0.57
C LEU A 432 16.92 0.70 0.96
N ALA A 433 18.03 0.19 0.40
CA ALA A 433 18.53 -1.15 0.67
C ALA A 433 18.65 -1.45 2.18
N PRO A 434 18.07 -2.56 2.69
CA PRO A 434 18.13 -2.91 4.11
C PRO A 434 19.54 -3.07 4.64
N THR A 435 20.40 -3.72 3.85
CA THR A 435 21.83 -3.89 4.09
C THR A 435 22.58 -3.14 3.02
N LYS A 436 23.51 -2.28 3.41
CA LYS A 436 24.26 -1.42 2.47
C LYS A 436 25.45 -2.15 1.86
N ALA A 437 26.08 -3.01 2.63
CA ALA A 437 27.17 -3.87 2.16
C ALA A 437 27.21 -5.21 2.88
N ALA A 438 27.67 -6.24 2.18
CA ALA A 438 27.95 -7.55 2.77
C ALA A 438 29.45 -7.87 2.68
N ILE A 439 30.03 -8.36 3.76
CA ILE A 439 31.47 -8.57 3.91
C ILE A 439 31.75 -10.05 4.04
N PHE A 440 32.62 -10.57 3.17
CA PHE A 440 32.90 -12.00 3.02
C PHE A 440 34.39 -12.30 3.04
N PRO A 441 34.93 -13.08 3.98
CA PRO A 441 36.22 -13.71 3.79
C PRO A 441 36.08 -14.78 2.71
N LEU A 442 36.97 -14.80 1.71
CA LEU A 442 36.94 -15.79 0.61
C LEU A 442 37.02 -17.22 1.17
N VAL A 443 37.92 -17.44 2.11
CA VAL A 443 38.07 -18.69 2.85
C VAL A 443 38.29 -18.44 4.34
N LYS A 444 38.03 -19.45 5.19
CA LYS A 444 38.17 -19.38 6.64
C LYS A 444 39.60 -19.66 7.12
N LYS A 445 40.59 -19.07 6.47
CA LYS A 445 42.03 -19.30 6.76
C LYS A 445 42.84 -18.05 6.42
N HIS A 446 44.07 -18.07 6.83
CA HIS A 446 45.13 -17.11 6.43
C HIS A 446 44.81 -15.66 6.80
N GLY A 447 44.18 -15.39 7.96
CA GLY A 447 43.87 -14.04 8.41
C GLY A 447 42.70 -13.35 7.72
N MET A 448 42.04 -13.98 6.73
CA MET A 448 40.92 -13.40 6.00
C MET A 448 39.67 -13.16 6.88
N PRO A 449 39.25 -14.08 7.79
CA PRO A 449 38.13 -13.81 8.70
C PRO A 449 38.38 -12.65 9.63
N GLU A 450 39.60 -12.51 10.14
CA GLU A 450 40.01 -11.43 11.03
C GLU A 450 39.98 -10.08 10.30
N ALA A 451 40.53 -10.00 9.09
CA ALA A 451 40.46 -8.81 8.24
C ALA A 451 39.02 -8.43 7.87
N ALA A 452 38.20 -9.42 7.47
CA ALA A 452 36.79 -9.21 7.16
C ALA A 452 36.00 -8.71 8.38
N THR A 453 36.29 -9.23 9.57
CA THR A 453 35.69 -8.76 10.83
C THR A 453 36.09 -7.33 11.14
N ALA A 454 37.36 -6.96 10.94
CA ALA A 454 37.83 -5.59 11.17
C ALA A 454 37.08 -4.58 10.25
N ILE A 455 36.90 -4.90 8.96
CA ILE A 455 36.14 -4.07 8.02
C ILE A 455 34.65 -3.99 8.44
N TYR A 456 34.06 -5.12 8.83
CA TYR A 456 32.70 -5.16 9.33
C TYR A 456 32.49 -4.25 10.54
N GLU A 457 33.39 -4.30 11.52
CA GLU A 457 33.33 -3.44 12.71
C GLU A 457 33.58 -1.95 12.36
N ALA A 458 34.49 -1.65 11.42
CA ALA A 458 34.70 -0.30 10.93
C ALA A 458 33.44 0.28 10.27
N CYS A 459 32.76 -0.48 9.42
CA CYS A 459 31.49 -0.08 8.81
C CYS A 459 30.41 0.16 9.87
N LYS A 460 30.27 -0.73 10.84
CA LYS A 460 29.29 -0.55 11.95
C LYS A 460 29.60 0.71 12.75
N LYS A 461 30.87 0.97 13.08
CA LYS A 461 31.29 2.18 13.79
C LYS A 461 30.98 3.45 12.99
N ALA A 462 31.04 3.37 11.66
CA ALA A 462 30.64 4.45 10.75
C ALA A 462 29.11 4.57 10.56
N GLY A 463 28.28 3.76 11.24
CA GLY A 463 26.82 3.78 11.12
C GLY A 463 26.27 3.11 9.87
N VAL A 464 27.09 2.36 9.14
CA VAL A 464 26.67 1.64 7.92
C VAL A 464 26.09 0.28 8.27
N THR A 465 24.85 0.00 7.85
CA THR A 465 24.23 -1.30 8.02
C THR A 465 24.90 -2.34 7.13
N THR A 466 25.59 -3.31 7.74
CA THR A 466 26.38 -4.33 7.03
C THR A 466 26.02 -5.74 7.47
N PHE A 467 26.28 -6.70 6.61
CA PHE A 467 26.09 -8.12 6.85
C PHE A 467 27.42 -8.87 6.71
N TYR A 468 27.71 -9.80 7.63
CA TYR A 468 28.88 -10.66 7.57
C TYR A 468 28.46 -12.11 7.33
N ASP A 469 29.12 -12.79 6.39
CA ASP A 469 28.89 -14.22 6.16
C ASP A 469 30.17 -14.92 5.68
N GLU A 470 30.44 -16.06 6.28
CA GLU A 470 31.58 -16.94 5.95
C GLU A 470 31.15 -18.37 5.61
N LYS A 471 29.81 -18.63 5.50
CA LYS A 471 29.26 -19.98 5.28
C LYS A 471 28.96 -20.27 3.82
N GLY A 472 29.58 -21.30 3.28
CA GLY A 472 29.38 -21.78 1.89
C GLY A 472 30.27 -21.08 0.87
N ALA A 473 30.14 -21.47 -0.41
CA ALA A 473 30.88 -20.90 -1.53
C ALA A 473 30.55 -19.42 -1.73
N ILE A 474 31.53 -18.65 -2.19
CA ILE A 474 31.39 -17.18 -2.36
C ILE A 474 30.24 -16.83 -3.33
N GLY A 475 30.07 -17.53 -4.44
CA GLY A 475 28.99 -17.30 -5.39
C GLY A 475 27.59 -17.48 -4.77
N ARG A 476 27.40 -18.44 -3.84
CA ARG A 476 26.13 -18.60 -3.12
C ARG A 476 25.89 -17.45 -2.13
N ARG A 477 26.95 -16.88 -1.54
CA ARG A 477 26.84 -15.70 -0.66
C ARG A 477 26.42 -14.47 -1.44
N TYR A 478 26.99 -14.25 -2.62
CA TYR A 478 26.56 -13.19 -3.54
C TYR A 478 25.07 -13.33 -3.90
N ARG A 479 24.62 -14.54 -4.32
CA ARG A 479 23.23 -14.77 -4.69
C ARG A 479 22.24 -14.47 -3.56
N ARG A 480 22.60 -14.83 -2.32
CA ARG A 480 21.77 -14.48 -1.15
C ARG A 480 21.63 -12.97 -0.95
N GLN A 481 22.71 -12.22 -1.21
CA GLN A 481 22.70 -10.77 -1.09
C GLN A 481 22.04 -10.07 -2.29
N ASP A 482 22.17 -10.63 -3.49
CA ASP A 482 21.43 -10.18 -4.66
C ASP A 482 19.90 -10.25 -4.38
N GLU A 483 19.41 -11.36 -3.83
CA GLU A 483 17.98 -11.51 -3.41
C GLU A 483 17.60 -10.67 -2.18
N ALA A 484 18.53 -10.31 -1.31
CA ALA A 484 18.32 -9.41 -0.18
C ALA A 484 18.34 -7.92 -0.57
N GLY A 485 18.78 -7.61 -1.78
CA GLY A 485 18.86 -6.24 -2.28
C GLY A 485 20.09 -5.45 -1.82
N THR A 486 21.15 -6.15 -1.36
CA THR A 486 22.40 -5.51 -0.91
C THR A 486 23.19 -4.98 -2.11
N PRO A 487 23.45 -3.65 -2.21
CA PRO A 487 24.09 -3.07 -3.38
C PRO A 487 25.57 -3.48 -3.55
N TYR A 488 26.29 -3.63 -2.45
CA TYR A 488 27.73 -3.92 -2.50
C TYR A 488 28.11 -5.17 -1.74
N CYS A 489 28.96 -6.02 -2.35
CA CYS A 489 29.57 -7.15 -1.67
C CYS A 489 31.09 -6.96 -1.62
N ILE A 490 31.65 -6.95 -0.42
CA ILE A 490 33.06 -6.77 -0.14
C ILE A 490 33.70 -8.14 0.08
N THR A 491 34.67 -8.51 -0.74
CA THR A 491 35.38 -9.78 -0.59
C THR A 491 36.80 -9.54 -0.11
N VAL A 492 37.12 -10.21 0.98
CA VAL A 492 38.45 -10.27 1.59
C VAL A 492 39.13 -11.55 1.13
N ASP A 493 40.24 -11.43 0.41
CA ASP A 493 40.96 -12.51 -0.23
C ASP A 493 42.45 -12.58 0.21
N GLY A 494 43.29 -13.33 -0.50
CA GLY A 494 44.71 -13.46 -0.20
C GLY A 494 45.49 -12.15 -0.36
N ASP A 495 45.13 -11.35 -1.38
CA ASP A 495 45.77 -10.07 -1.64
C ASP A 495 45.44 -9.08 -0.53
N THR A 496 44.22 -9.12 0.04
CA THR A 496 43.82 -8.28 1.18
C THR A 496 44.80 -8.42 2.37
N VAL A 497 45.22 -9.65 2.64
CA VAL A 497 46.16 -9.92 3.76
C VAL A 497 47.53 -9.38 3.48
N SER A 498 47.94 -9.28 2.21
CA SER A 498 49.29 -8.86 1.80
C SER A 498 49.41 -7.37 1.51
N ASP A 499 48.40 -6.76 0.87
CA ASP A 499 48.43 -5.36 0.39
C ASP A 499 47.37 -4.44 1.01
N GLY A 500 46.44 -4.99 1.82
CA GLY A 500 45.38 -4.23 2.49
C GLY A 500 44.24 -3.79 1.58
N THR A 501 44.10 -4.37 0.37
CA THR A 501 43.01 -4.02 -0.55
C THR A 501 41.90 -5.09 -0.54
N VAL A 502 40.67 -4.71 -0.88
CA VAL A 502 39.51 -5.61 -0.98
C VAL A 502 38.84 -5.50 -2.32
N THR A 503 38.14 -6.56 -2.73
CA THR A 503 37.30 -6.51 -3.93
C THR A 503 35.90 -6.04 -3.56
N VAL A 504 35.41 -4.97 -4.19
CA VAL A 504 34.02 -4.48 -4.13
C VAL A 504 33.30 -4.98 -5.37
N ARG A 505 32.22 -5.74 -5.18
CA ARG A 505 31.32 -6.15 -6.27
C ARG A 505 30.03 -5.35 -6.21
N ASP A 506 29.71 -4.67 -7.29
CA ASP A 506 28.43 -4.01 -7.49
C ASP A 506 27.35 -5.05 -7.89
N ARG A 507 26.17 -4.97 -7.27
CA ARG A 507 25.03 -5.88 -7.49
C ARG A 507 24.46 -5.77 -8.90
N ASP A 508 24.35 -4.54 -9.41
CA ASP A 508 23.57 -4.25 -10.62
C ASP A 508 24.39 -4.45 -11.90
N THR A 509 25.64 -3.98 -11.88
CA THR A 509 26.57 -4.08 -13.01
C THR A 509 27.40 -5.35 -13.00
N LEU A 510 27.50 -6.03 -11.84
CA LEU A 510 28.42 -7.15 -11.57
C LEU A 510 29.89 -6.77 -11.67
N ALA A 511 30.21 -5.50 -11.87
CA ALA A 511 31.57 -5.00 -11.92
C ALA A 511 32.27 -5.24 -10.58
N GLN A 512 33.56 -5.49 -10.65
CA GLN A 512 34.43 -5.68 -9.49
C GLN A 512 35.61 -4.73 -9.58
N GLU A 513 35.87 -4.03 -8.49
CA GLU A 513 37.03 -3.12 -8.36
C GLU A 513 37.76 -3.39 -7.05
N ARG A 514 39.03 -3.04 -7.00
CA ARG A 514 39.82 -3.13 -5.76
C ARG A 514 39.99 -1.75 -5.17
N ILE A 515 39.73 -1.66 -3.87
CA ILE A 515 39.93 -0.44 -3.08
C ILE A 515 40.67 -0.79 -1.78
N PRO A 516 41.34 0.20 -1.14
CA PRO A 516 41.88 -0.01 0.20
C PRO A 516 40.80 -0.43 1.20
N ALA A 517 41.09 -1.38 2.07
CA ALA A 517 40.16 -1.89 3.08
C ALA A 517 39.67 -0.77 4.03
N ASP A 518 40.52 0.17 4.36
CA ASP A 518 40.21 1.30 5.23
C ASP A 518 39.22 2.30 4.57
N ASP A 519 39.15 2.33 3.24
CA ASP A 519 38.28 3.23 2.49
C ASP A 519 36.83 2.69 2.34
N VAL A 520 36.58 1.40 2.69
CA VAL A 520 35.26 0.76 2.52
C VAL A 520 34.13 1.53 3.19
N PRO A 521 34.23 2.00 4.47
CA PRO A 521 33.14 2.76 5.08
C PRO A 521 32.83 4.07 4.33
N ALA A 522 33.87 4.79 3.90
CA ALA A 522 33.72 6.05 3.16
C ALA A 522 33.16 5.82 1.75
N PHE A 523 33.61 4.78 1.06
CA PHE A 523 33.07 4.37 -0.23
C PHE A 523 31.57 4.13 -0.16
N ILE A 524 31.10 3.33 0.82
CA ILE A 524 29.69 3.04 0.99
C ILE A 524 28.91 4.32 1.34
N ALA A 525 29.41 5.12 2.30
CA ALA A 525 28.76 6.37 2.71
C ALA A 525 28.57 7.33 1.52
N LYS A 526 29.58 7.44 0.64
CA LYS A 526 29.51 8.26 -0.57
C LYS A 526 28.44 7.74 -1.55
N SER A 527 28.37 6.42 -1.76
CA SER A 527 27.39 5.82 -2.68
C SER A 527 25.93 5.99 -2.20
N LEU A 528 25.70 6.22 -0.90
CA LEU A 528 24.37 6.54 -0.35
C LEU A 528 23.95 7.99 -0.58
N GLN A 529 24.89 8.87 -0.91
CA GLN A 529 24.66 10.30 -1.14
C GLN A 529 24.55 10.66 -2.63
N CYS A 530 24.92 9.73 -3.54
CA CYS A 530 24.78 9.95 -4.97
C CYS A 530 23.28 10.02 -5.33
N GLU A 531 22.92 11.17 -5.91
CA GLU A 531 21.59 11.53 -6.40
C GLU A 531 21.16 10.72 -7.64
#